data_17a7dc03614d649cda3353d2cde218d2
#
_entry.id   17a7dc03614d649cda3353d2cde218d2
#
_cell.length_a   1.000
_cell.length_b   1.000
_cell.length_c   1.000
_cell.angle_alpha   90.00
_cell.angle_beta   90.00
_cell.angle_gamma   90.00
#
_symmetry.space_group_name_H-M   'P 1'
#
loop_
_entity.id
_entity.type
_entity.pdbx_description
1 polymer ?
#
loop_
_entity_poly.entity_id
_entity_poly.type
_entity_poly.pdbx_seq_one_letter_code
_entity_poly.pdbx_strand_id
1 'polypeptide(L)'
;ASNLIKAFLFMDKILRYFDYVMAGYHFGSMPTRWTRGMRNHFNNYFKPLKSLEKAYNTRALVNAMRNNDIFVLTHPGDKGDVDIIEVAKAAQETKTYMEINSHHKNLSIEQLRLIKNIDVEYILGSDSHLPNHVGDFTNALERAISAGVDIDKIVNVRRV
;
A
#
# COMPACT_ATOMS: atom_id res chain seq x y z
N ALA A 1 13.83 13.86 6.05
CA ALA A 1 13.55 13.55 4.67
C ALA A 1 13.68 12.06 4.45
N SER A 2 12.62 11.48 4.02
CA SER A 2 12.36 10.06 3.87
C SER A 2 13.21 9.46 2.77
N ASN A 3 14.05 8.56 3.16
CA ASN A 3 15.03 7.97 2.26
C ASN A 3 14.67 6.54 1.81
N LEU A 4 13.43 6.09 2.02
CA LEU A 4 12.96 4.80 1.47
C LEU A 4 12.70 4.85 -0.04
N ILE A 5 12.58 6.04 -0.61
CA ILE A 5 12.14 6.28 -1.99
C ILE A 5 13.24 6.83 -2.89
N LYS A 6 14.48 6.95 -2.40
CA LYS A 6 15.57 7.32 -3.33
C LYS A 6 15.93 6.22 -4.34
N ALA A 7 15.45 5.01 -4.20
CA ALA A 7 15.44 4.06 -5.33
C ALA A 7 14.53 4.56 -6.48
N PHE A 8 13.53 5.39 -6.18
CA PHE A 8 12.68 6.08 -7.17
C PHE A 8 13.25 7.40 -7.69
N LEU A 9 14.15 8.07 -6.97
CA LEU A 9 14.71 9.39 -7.37
C LEU A 9 15.61 9.36 -8.63
N PHE A 10 16.05 8.20 -9.06
CA PHE A 10 16.64 8.04 -10.40
C PHE A 10 15.57 8.12 -11.50
N MET A 11 14.28 8.08 -11.12
CA MET A 11 13.15 7.95 -12.02
C MET A 11 12.38 9.25 -12.26
N ASP A 12 12.66 10.38 -11.59
CA ASP A 12 11.89 11.63 -11.80
C ASP A 12 11.82 12.04 -13.28
N LYS A 13 12.89 11.76 -14.03
CA LYS A 13 12.93 12.00 -15.47
C LYS A 13 12.12 10.99 -16.28
N ILE A 14 11.85 9.80 -15.73
CA ILE A 14 11.16 8.69 -16.38
C ILE A 14 9.68 8.67 -15.99
N LEU A 15 9.33 9.07 -14.77
CA LEU A 15 7.95 9.06 -14.25
C LEU A 15 6.96 9.81 -15.15
N ARG A 16 7.41 10.87 -15.81
CA ARG A 16 6.61 11.64 -16.77
C ARG A 16 6.12 10.88 -18.01
N TYR A 17 6.64 9.68 -18.25
CA TYR A 17 6.23 8.81 -19.37
C TYR A 17 5.19 7.77 -18.97
N PHE A 18 4.79 7.73 -17.70
CA PHE A 18 3.78 6.82 -17.19
C PHE A 18 2.50 7.59 -16.86
N ASP A 19 1.36 6.98 -17.17
CA ASP A 19 0.05 7.55 -16.86
C ASP A 19 -0.22 7.56 -15.35
N TYR A 20 0.34 6.58 -14.62
CA TYR A 20 0.23 6.49 -13.16
C TYR A 20 1.38 5.69 -12.55
N VAL A 21 1.66 5.99 -11.28
CA VAL A 21 2.71 5.37 -10.48
C VAL A 21 2.09 4.58 -9.35
N MET A 22 2.50 3.33 -9.19
CA MET A 22 2.14 2.51 -8.05
C MET A 22 3.33 2.38 -7.10
N ALA A 23 3.08 2.43 -5.80
CA ALA A 23 4.12 2.28 -4.78
C ALA A 23 3.74 1.20 -3.78
N GLY A 24 4.73 0.38 -3.41
CA GLY A 24 4.59 -0.64 -2.38
C GLY A 24 5.90 -0.88 -1.65
N TYR A 25 5.81 -1.45 -0.44
CA TYR A 25 7.00 -1.88 0.28
C TYR A 25 7.31 -3.33 -0.04
N HIS A 26 8.47 -3.58 -0.63
CA HIS A 26 8.96 -4.93 -0.96
C HIS A 26 10.28 -5.21 -0.26
N PHE A 27 10.51 -6.49 0.12
CA PHE A 27 11.83 -6.94 0.57
C PHE A 27 12.83 -6.80 -0.59
N GLY A 28 14.05 -6.32 -0.25
CA GLY A 28 15.10 -6.07 -1.25
C GLY A 28 15.16 -4.63 -1.76
N SER A 29 14.23 -3.77 -1.38
CA SER A 29 14.37 -2.34 -1.63
C SER A 29 15.62 -1.79 -0.92
N MET A 30 16.57 -1.23 -1.68
CA MET A 30 17.82 -0.72 -1.13
C MET A 30 17.57 0.49 -0.23
N PRO A 31 17.93 0.44 1.06
CA PRO A 31 17.74 1.57 1.95
C PRO A 31 18.80 2.65 1.68
N THR A 32 18.39 3.90 1.74
CA THR A 32 19.32 5.02 1.56
C THR A 32 20.18 5.31 2.81
N ARG A 33 19.72 4.90 3.99
CA ARG A 33 20.52 4.84 5.21
C ARG A 33 20.77 3.39 5.56
N TRP A 34 21.92 2.87 5.19
CA TRP A 34 22.27 1.47 5.26
C TRP A 34 21.96 0.83 6.62
N THR A 35 22.48 1.38 7.72
CA THR A 35 22.30 0.80 9.05
C THR A 35 20.85 0.73 9.52
N ARG A 36 20.09 1.86 9.35
CA ARG A 36 18.69 1.94 9.77
C ARG A 36 17.79 1.11 8.84
N GLY A 37 18.07 1.15 7.55
CA GLY A 37 17.31 0.41 6.55
C GLY A 37 17.52 -1.09 6.68
N MET A 38 18.75 -1.55 6.92
CA MET A 38 19.05 -2.97 7.17
C MET A 38 18.36 -3.48 8.43
N ARG A 39 18.36 -2.70 9.53
CA ARG A 39 17.63 -3.07 10.76
C ARG A 39 16.12 -3.15 10.49
N ASN A 40 15.55 -2.18 9.79
CA ASN A 40 14.14 -2.20 9.41
C ASN A 40 13.80 -3.43 8.58
N HIS A 41 14.61 -3.73 7.58
CA HIS A 41 14.43 -4.90 6.74
C HIS A 41 14.49 -6.21 7.56
N PHE A 42 15.50 -6.36 8.40
CA PHE A 42 15.64 -7.51 9.28
C PHE A 42 14.44 -7.66 10.22
N ASN A 43 14.04 -6.59 10.91
CA ASN A 43 12.92 -6.61 11.86
C ASN A 43 11.58 -6.93 11.16
N ASN A 44 11.36 -6.42 9.96
CA ASN A 44 10.15 -6.74 9.19
C ASN A 44 10.15 -8.19 8.67
N TYR A 45 11.31 -8.77 8.42
CA TYR A 45 11.43 -10.18 8.02
C TYR A 45 11.09 -11.12 9.17
N PHE A 46 11.52 -10.81 10.40
CA PHE A 46 11.26 -11.62 11.59
C PHE A 46 9.94 -11.20 12.25
N LYS A 47 8.90 -12.04 12.12
CA LYS A 47 7.54 -11.76 12.64
C LYS A 47 7.49 -11.17 14.06
N PRO A 48 8.22 -11.67 15.08
CA PRO A 48 8.19 -11.11 16.43
C PRO A 48 8.67 -9.67 16.54
N LEU A 49 9.49 -9.21 15.59
CA LEU A 49 10.10 -7.87 15.59
C LEU A 49 9.38 -6.87 14.69
N LYS A 50 8.40 -7.35 13.90
CA LYS A 50 7.71 -6.58 12.87
C LYS A 50 7.03 -5.33 13.43
N SER A 51 6.40 -5.45 14.59
CA SER A 51 5.72 -4.35 15.28
C SER A 51 6.65 -3.22 15.74
N LEU A 52 7.94 -3.51 15.97
CA LEU A 52 8.94 -2.51 16.37
C LEU A 52 9.19 -1.46 15.28
N GLU A 53 8.91 -1.81 14.03
CA GLU A 53 9.14 -0.95 12.89
C GLU A 53 7.88 -0.22 12.41
N LYS A 54 6.72 -0.47 13.04
CA LYS A 54 5.41 0.08 12.66
C LYS A 54 5.45 1.59 12.41
N ALA A 55 5.95 2.35 13.37
CA ALA A 55 6.03 3.81 13.23
C ALA A 55 6.98 4.27 12.13
N TYR A 56 8.06 3.52 11.90
CA TYR A 56 9.00 3.82 10.81
C TYR A 56 8.37 3.53 9.44
N ASN A 57 7.74 2.37 9.29
CA ASN A 57 7.06 1.97 8.06
C ASN A 57 5.91 2.93 7.72
N THR A 58 5.10 3.30 8.72
CA THR A 58 4.00 4.26 8.56
C THR A 58 4.52 5.58 8.02
N ARG A 59 5.52 6.18 8.70
CA ARG A 59 6.12 7.44 8.23
C ARG A 59 6.73 7.34 6.84
N ALA A 60 7.28 6.19 6.49
CA ALA A 60 7.84 5.98 5.16
C ALA A 60 6.76 6.04 4.08
N LEU A 61 5.63 5.33 4.27
CA LEU A 61 4.52 5.34 3.32
C LEU A 61 3.84 6.71 3.25
N VAL A 62 3.57 7.34 4.40
CA VAL A 62 2.98 8.69 4.46
C VAL A 62 3.84 9.71 3.72
N ASN A 63 5.15 9.71 3.98
CA ASN A 63 6.07 10.62 3.29
C ASN A 63 6.19 10.30 1.78
N ALA A 64 6.04 9.01 1.42
CA ALA A 64 6.01 8.61 0.03
C ALA A 64 4.86 9.28 -0.72
N MET A 65 3.66 9.13 -0.20
CA MET A 65 2.45 9.70 -0.79
C MET A 65 2.51 11.24 -0.82
N ARG A 66 2.98 11.88 0.26
CA ARG A 66 3.05 13.35 0.34
C ARG A 66 4.10 14.00 -0.56
N ASN A 67 5.15 13.27 -0.93
CA ASN A 67 6.26 13.82 -1.71
C ASN A 67 6.27 13.35 -3.17
N ASN A 68 5.35 12.48 -3.57
CA ASN A 68 5.29 11.95 -4.92
C ASN A 68 3.83 11.79 -5.35
N ASP A 69 3.58 11.91 -6.63
CA ASP A 69 2.28 11.65 -7.23
C ASP A 69 2.08 10.12 -7.36
N ILE A 70 1.62 9.50 -6.28
CA ILE A 70 1.36 8.06 -6.21
C ILE A 70 -0.12 7.82 -6.47
N PHE A 71 -0.42 7.14 -7.57
CA PHE A 71 -1.79 6.79 -7.92
C PHE A 71 -2.33 5.66 -7.04
N VAL A 72 -1.54 4.59 -6.82
CA VAL A 72 -1.95 3.45 -5.97
C VAL A 72 -0.88 3.12 -4.94
N LEU A 73 -1.28 3.00 -3.68
CA LEU A 73 -0.48 2.37 -2.63
C LEU A 73 -0.83 0.87 -2.58
N THR A 74 0.10 0.02 -3.04
CA THR A 74 -0.14 -1.42 -3.14
C THR A 74 0.01 -2.13 -1.80
N HIS A 75 -0.85 -3.10 -1.52
CA HIS A 75 -0.88 -4.00 -0.35
C HIS A 75 -0.24 -3.41 0.93
N PRO A 76 -0.73 -2.23 1.44
CA PRO A 76 -0.09 -1.52 2.55
C PRO A 76 -0.04 -2.40 3.80
N GLY A 77 1.17 -2.54 4.37
CA GLY A 77 1.40 -3.32 5.58
C GLY A 77 1.76 -4.80 5.35
N ASP A 78 1.82 -5.29 4.12
CA ASP A 78 2.10 -6.72 3.86
C ASP A 78 3.53 -7.12 4.32
N LYS A 79 4.54 -6.38 3.93
CA LYS A 79 5.93 -6.68 4.27
C LYS A 79 6.42 -5.98 5.55
N GLY A 80 5.64 -5.07 6.11
CA GLY A 80 5.96 -4.35 7.35
C GLY A 80 4.73 -3.73 7.97
N ASP A 81 4.52 -3.94 9.29
CA ASP A 81 3.38 -3.38 9.99
C ASP A 81 3.31 -1.87 9.88
N VAL A 82 2.10 -1.34 9.73
CA VAL A 82 1.83 0.09 9.62
C VAL A 82 0.64 0.50 10.49
N ASP A 83 0.56 1.78 10.83
CA ASP A 83 -0.68 2.37 11.33
C ASP A 83 -1.60 2.65 10.15
N ILE A 84 -2.59 1.78 9.97
CA ILE A 84 -3.47 1.84 8.80
C ILE A 84 -4.34 3.10 8.80
N ILE A 85 -4.67 3.64 9.98
CA ILE A 85 -5.46 4.87 10.10
C ILE A 85 -4.64 6.06 9.60
N GLU A 86 -3.37 6.15 10.01
CA GLU A 86 -2.47 7.22 9.58
C GLU A 86 -2.19 7.13 8.07
N VAL A 87 -2.00 5.91 7.56
CA VAL A 87 -1.82 5.66 6.11
C VAL A 87 -3.07 6.06 5.32
N ALA A 88 -4.27 5.66 5.77
CA ALA A 88 -5.52 6.01 5.09
C ALA A 88 -5.80 7.51 5.08
N LYS A 89 -5.50 8.23 6.17
CA LYS A 89 -5.60 9.70 6.21
C LYS A 89 -4.66 10.37 5.21
N ALA A 90 -3.44 9.87 5.10
CA ALA A 90 -2.50 10.38 4.11
C ALA A 90 -2.94 10.06 2.67
N ALA A 91 -3.50 8.87 2.44
CA ALA A 91 -4.06 8.49 1.14
C ALA A 91 -5.25 9.38 0.74
N GLN A 92 -6.16 9.70 1.68
CA GLN A 92 -7.23 10.68 1.48
C GLN A 92 -6.65 12.07 1.11
N GLU A 93 -5.67 12.55 1.88
CA GLU A 93 -5.02 13.86 1.70
C GLU A 93 -4.38 13.98 0.31
N THR A 94 -3.73 12.92 -0.16
CA THR A 94 -2.97 12.90 -1.42
C THR A 94 -3.77 12.36 -2.60
N LYS A 95 -5.02 11.94 -2.39
CA LYS A 95 -5.87 11.26 -3.39
C LYS A 95 -5.22 9.99 -3.97
N THR A 96 -4.47 9.27 -3.14
CA THR A 96 -3.87 8.00 -3.48
C THR A 96 -4.88 6.88 -3.22
N TYR A 97 -5.14 6.04 -4.20
CA TYR A 97 -5.96 4.84 -3.99
C TYR A 97 -5.24 3.82 -3.10
N MET A 98 -5.99 3.17 -2.21
CA MET A 98 -5.47 2.06 -1.42
C MET A 98 -5.86 0.73 -2.07
N GLU A 99 -4.88 -0.13 -2.33
CA GLU A 99 -5.15 -1.42 -2.94
C GLU A 99 -5.71 -2.42 -1.93
N ILE A 100 -6.89 -3.00 -2.24
CA ILE A 100 -7.38 -4.23 -1.64
C ILE A 100 -6.91 -5.37 -2.54
N ASN A 101 -5.86 -6.06 -2.12
CA ASN A 101 -5.16 -7.03 -2.95
C ASN A 101 -5.75 -8.44 -2.80
N SER A 102 -5.99 -9.16 -3.90
CA SER A 102 -6.56 -10.51 -3.87
C SER A 102 -5.58 -11.57 -3.37
N HIS A 103 -4.29 -11.39 -3.63
CA HIS A 103 -3.23 -12.33 -3.27
C HIS A 103 -2.74 -12.11 -1.83
N HIS A 104 -2.58 -10.85 -1.43
CA HIS A 104 -2.15 -10.48 -0.08
C HIS A 104 -3.35 -10.28 0.86
N LYS A 105 -3.17 -10.61 2.15
CA LYS A 105 -4.23 -10.50 3.17
C LYS A 105 -4.31 -9.12 3.82
N ASN A 106 -3.40 -8.22 3.51
CA ASN A 106 -3.38 -6.86 4.06
C ASN A 106 -4.52 -6.02 3.47
N LEU A 107 -4.89 -5.01 4.20
CA LEU A 107 -6.23 -4.49 4.30
C LEU A 107 -7.21 -5.61 4.65
N SER A 108 -6.99 -6.22 5.84
CA SER A 108 -7.91 -7.22 6.39
C SER A 108 -9.30 -6.60 6.63
N ILE A 109 -10.30 -7.47 6.87
CA ILE A 109 -11.65 -7.01 7.21
C ILE A 109 -11.62 -6.03 8.40
N GLU A 110 -10.83 -6.34 9.42
CA GLU A 110 -10.68 -5.51 10.62
C GLU A 110 -10.04 -4.15 10.27
N GLN A 111 -8.99 -4.16 9.46
CA GLN A 111 -8.32 -2.93 9.02
C GLN A 111 -9.26 -2.06 8.18
N LEU A 112 -9.99 -2.65 7.24
CA LEU A 112 -10.98 -1.92 6.43
C LEU A 112 -12.09 -1.33 7.31
N ARG A 113 -12.57 -2.07 8.32
CA ARG A 113 -13.56 -1.56 9.29
C ARG A 113 -13.04 -0.38 10.11
N LEU A 114 -11.76 -0.39 10.50
CA LEU A 114 -11.13 0.72 11.24
C LEU A 114 -11.10 2.02 10.43
N ILE A 115 -10.93 1.92 9.11
CA ILE A 115 -10.77 3.09 8.24
C ILE A 115 -12.02 3.43 7.42
N LYS A 116 -13.13 2.71 7.59
CA LYS A 116 -14.37 2.89 6.79
C LYS A 116 -14.97 4.29 6.82
N ASN A 117 -14.72 5.06 7.90
CA ASN A 117 -15.20 6.43 8.06
C ASN A 117 -14.21 7.49 7.51
N ILE A 118 -13.05 7.06 7.02
CA ILE A 118 -12.10 7.92 6.32
C ILE A 118 -12.52 7.96 4.85
N ASP A 119 -12.50 9.15 4.26
CA ASP A 119 -12.91 9.34 2.87
C ASP A 119 -11.74 8.98 1.92
N VAL A 120 -11.38 7.71 1.93
CA VAL A 120 -10.37 7.13 1.06
C VAL A 120 -11.03 6.22 0.02
N GLU A 121 -10.53 6.24 -1.19
CA GLU A 121 -10.98 5.38 -2.27
C GLU A 121 -10.05 4.18 -2.45
N TYR A 122 -10.59 3.11 -3.02
CA TYR A 122 -9.91 1.84 -3.16
C TYR A 122 -9.80 1.39 -4.60
N ILE A 123 -8.85 0.51 -4.86
CA ILE A 123 -8.74 -0.24 -6.10
C ILE A 123 -8.56 -1.72 -5.77
N LEU A 124 -9.20 -2.63 -6.51
CA LEU A 124 -8.95 -4.05 -6.39
C LEU A 124 -7.76 -4.44 -7.25
N GLY A 125 -6.83 -5.19 -6.67
CA GLY A 125 -5.66 -5.74 -7.37
C GLY A 125 -5.65 -7.27 -7.33
N SER A 126 -5.39 -7.92 -8.47
CA SER A 126 -5.19 -9.38 -8.53
C SER A 126 -3.79 -9.79 -8.10
N ASP A 127 -2.80 -8.89 -8.27
CA ASP A 127 -1.38 -9.17 -8.02
C ASP A 127 -0.92 -10.48 -8.67
N SER A 128 -1.37 -10.66 -9.91
CA SER A 128 -1.21 -11.91 -10.62
C SER A 128 0.23 -12.18 -11.03
N HIS A 129 0.74 -13.35 -10.68
CA HIS A 129 2.03 -13.87 -11.11
C HIS A 129 1.88 -14.99 -12.15
N LEU A 130 0.64 -15.36 -12.50
CA LEU A 130 0.30 -16.38 -13.47
C LEU A 130 -0.82 -15.88 -14.40
N PRO A 131 -0.81 -16.24 -15.70
CA PRO A 131 -1.79 -15.73 -16.66
C PRO A 131 -3.26 -16.00 -16.27
N ASN A 132 -3.54 -17.13 -15.65
CA ASN A 132 -4.90 -17.55 -15.24
C ASN A 132 -5.43 -16.79 -14.01
N HIS A 133 -4.61 -16.02 -13.31
CA HIS A 133 -5.01 -15.20 -12.16
C HIS A 133 -5.18 -13.72 -12.52
N VAL A 134 -4.90 -13.34 -13.76
CA VAL A 134 -5.09 -11.95 -14.21
C VAL A 134 -6.56 -11.59 -14.12
N GLY A 135 -6.87 -10.53 -13.34
CA GLY A 135 -8.25 -10.09 -13.14
C GLY A 135 -9.05 -10.89 -12.12
N ASP A 136 -8.44 -11.82 -11.39
CA ASP A 136 -9.10 -12.51 -10.28
C ASP A 136 -9.15 -11.60 -9.03
N PHE A 137 -10.25 -10.89 -8.88
CA PHE A 137 -10.51 -9.98 -7.77
C PHE A 137 -11.39 -10.58 -6.67
N THR A 138 -11.72 -11.87 -6.75
CA THR A 138 -12.70 -12.54 -5.88
C THR A 138 -12.41 -12.31 -4.40
N ASN A 139 -11.20 -12.65 -3.95
CA ASN A 139 -10.81 -12.51 -2.54
C ASN A 139 -10.81 -11.04 -2.07
N ALA A 140 -10.40 -10.10 -2.93
CA ALA A 140 -10.37 -8.68 -2.61
C ALA A 140 -11.80 -8.13 -2.48
N LEU A 141 -12.69 -8.48 -3.40
CA LEU A 141 -14.08 -8.04 -3.41
C LEU A 141 -14.85 -8.61 -2.21
N GLU A 142 -14.74 -9.91 -1.94
CA GLU A 142 -15.38 -10.56 -0.78
C GLU A 142 -14.93 -9.91 0.54
N ARG A 143 -13.66 -9.55 0.66
CA ARG A 143 -13.10 -8.87 1.82
C ARG A 143 -13.67 -7.47 1.98
N ALA A 144 -13.77 -6.70 0.90
CA ALA A 144 -14.36 -5.37 0.90
C ALA A 144 -15.82 -5.41 1.32
N ILE A 145 -16.63 -6.31 0.74
CA ILE A 145 -18.04 -6.52 1.08
C ILE A 145 -18.20 -6.92 2.56
N SER A 146 -17.41 -7.90 3.01
CA SER A 146 -17.44 -8.39 4.40
C SER A 146 -17.04 -7.32 5.43
N ALA A 147 -16.23 -6.36 5.02
CA ALA A 147 -15.86 -5.22 5.84
C ALA A 147 -16.91 -4.10 5.85
N GLY A 148 -17.86 -4.14 4.91
CA GLY A 148 -18.85 -3.07 4.71
C GLY A 148 -18.27 -1.84 4.02
N VAL A 149 -17.29 -2.04 3.13
CA VAL A 149 -16.80 -0.96 2.26
C VAL A 149 -17.87 -0.60 1.25
N ASP A 150 -18.10 0.69 1.06
CA ASP A 150 -19.00 1.17 0.02
C ASP A 150 -18.42 0.85 -1.35
N ILE A 151 -19.18 0.13 -2.17
CA ILE A 151 -18.74 -0.27 -3.53
C ILE A 151 -18.46 0.94 -4.41
N ASP A 152 -19.15 2.06 -4.20
CA ASP A 152 -18.92 3.28 -4.97
C ASP A 152 -17.55 3.94 -4.66
N LYS A 153 -16.89 3.53 -3.57
CA LYS A 153 -15.50 3.90 -3.25
C LYS A 153 -14.46 2.99 -3.90
N ILE A 154 -14.86 1.95 -4.61
CA ILE A 154 -13.95 1.04 -5.32
C ILE A 154 -13.96 1.41 -6.80
N VAL A 155 -12.95 2.16 -7.23
CA VAL A 155 -12.95 2.86 -8.52
C VAL A 155 -12.91 1.96 -9.76
N ASN A 156 -12.47 0.71 -9.63
CA ASN A 156 -12.43 -0.25 -10.72
C ASN A 156 -13.54 -1.32 -10.66
N VAL A 157 -14.57 -1.08 -9.86
CA VAL A 157 -15.80 -1.91 -9.82
C VAL A 157 -16.98 -1.08 -10.33
N ARG A 158 -17.84 -1.68 -11.15
CA ARG A 158 -19.09 -1.08 -11.59
C ARG A 158 -20.26 -1.89 -11.04
N ARG A 159 -21.28 -1.20 -10.53
CA ARG A 159 -22.59 -1.81 -10.31
C ARG A 159 -23.19 -2.08 -11.69
N VAL A 160 -23.63 -3.31 -11.93
CA VAL A 160 -24.36 -3.72 -13.12
C VAL A 160 -25.85 -3.59 -12.87
#